data_607fc2ce08589286c44a5873db986b39
#
_entry.id   607fc2ce08589286c44a5873db986b39
#
_cell.length_a   1.000
_cell.length_b   1.000
_cell.length_c   1.000
_cell.angle_alpha   90.00
_cell.angle_beta   90.00
_cell.angle_gamma   90.00
#
_symmetry.space_group_name_H-M   'P 1'
#
loop_
_entity.id
_entity.type
_entity.pdbx_description
1 polymer ?
#
loop_
_entity_poly.entity_id
_entity_poly.type
_entity_poly.pdbx_seq_one_letter_code
_entity_poly.pdbx_strand_id
1 'polypeptide(L)'
;MSAHNGSPARSFLPAYLAAAAPLVRSNAQLDLWGAIAFGLFFGAALQFIPVVLRNMGASTEMLALYTSQTYLGSILTSFSIVLMRRRRTKSFAVACWYAARAIFLFVGLVNRVPWLVLIFGIFWFLEAFPSPAYTRIVQVIYPDEIRGKILALTRLGMTVAVVAITPFAGWALDEWGYRILFPLAGLMGILSTVFFNRIEVNEGPLPPRQTKTFAGLIAIVRTNRPFALHLLSFTVYGLGALLGFALYPVVQVDRLHLSYTQIGLLGLAQSVFWLLGFLYWGGAVDKRGGLWVMRINLLIAFFVPFSYIWATNGWMLLPAFIAQGIISAGVDLGLINTSISLAEPDKVVEYAAVQATIIGLRGAITPFIGAWLYRVGVPEAVIFAVGSLLILVSWWITGRIRLHPTPEGAALRYRWPLRFRFPRF
;
A
#
# COMPACT_ATOMS: atom_id res chain seq x y z
N MET A 1 -52.57 0.11 29.07
CA MET A 1 -51.33 -0.62 28.72
C MET A 1 -50.79 -0.05 27.44
N SER A 2 -49.87 0.91 27.54
CA SER A 2 -49.30 1.64 26.43
C SER A 2 -48.03 0.92 26.00
N ALA A 3 -48.02 0.42 24.75
CA ALA A 3 -46.87 -0.13 24.09
C ALA A 3 -45.86 0.99 23.78
N HIS A 4 -44.72 0.99 24.42
CA HIS A 4 -43.57 1.82 24.08
C HIS A 4 -43.01 1.38 22.73
N ASN A 5 -43.36 2.12 21.67
CA ASN A 5 -42.66 2.08 20.41
C ASN A 5 -41.30 2.81 20.57
N GLY A 6 -40.27 2.05 20.98
CA GLY A 6 -38.90 2.49 20.89
C GLY A 6 -38.50 2.49 19.41
N SER A 7 -38.38 3.67 18.79
CA SER A 7 -37.75 3.82 17.48
C SER A 7 -36.34 3.22 17.52
N PRO A 8 -35.96 2.32 16.58
CA PRO A 8 -34.59 1.81 16.56
C PRO A 8 -33.63 2.99 16.28
N ALA A 9 -32.75 3.25 17.22
CA ALA A 9 -31.65 4.18 17.03
C ALA A 9 -31.02 3.83 15.67
N ARG A 10 -30.99 4.80 14.74
CA ARG A 10 -30.38 4.65 13.41
C ARG A 10 -28.93 4.21 13.63
N SER A 11 -28.66 2.93 13.45
CA SER A 11 -27.30 2.41 13.52
C SER A 11 -26.53 3.03 12.36
N PHE A 12 -25.45 3.75 12.66
CA PHE A 12 -24.49 4.27 11.67
C PHE A 12 -23.80 3.17 10.85
N LEU A 13 -24.18 1.92 11.05
CA LEU A 13 -23.60 0.76 10.40
C LEU A 13 -24.30 0.49 9.05
N PRO A 14 -23.52 0.16 7.99
CA PRO A 14 -24.09 -0.29 6.73
C PRO A 14 -25.06 -1.48 6.92
N ALA A 15 -26.13 -1.52 6.14
CA ALA A 15 -27.19 -2.52 6.27
C ALA A 15 -26.68 -3.99 6.28
N TYR A 16 -25.64 -4.30 5.48
CA TYR A 16 -25.03 -5.64 5.44
C TYR A 16 -24.32 -6.02 6.75
N LEU A 17 -23.79 -5.04 7.50
CA LEU A 17 -23.21 -5.28 8.84
C LEU A 17 -24.30 -5.39 9.90
N ALA A 18 -25.39 -4.65 9.77
CA ALA A 18 -26.53 -4.76 10.67
C ALA A 18 -27.17 -6.16 10.60
N ALA A 19 -27.18 -6.79 9.41
CA ALA A 19 -27.68 -8.14 9.19
C ALA A 19 -26.68 -9.27 9.53
N ALA A 20 -25.38 -8.94 9.74
CA ALA A 20 -24.36 -9.93 10.05
C ALA A 20 -24.48 -10.46 11.49
N ALA A 21 -23.94 -11.67 11.73
CA ALA A 21 -23.86 -12.26 13.06
C ALA A 21 -23.16 -11.31 14.07
N PRO A 22 -23.53 -11.27 15.34
CA PRO A 22 -23.00 -10.35 16.33
C PRO A 22 -21.47 -10.35 16.42
N LEU A 23 -20.84 -11.52 16.36
CA LEU A 23 -19.38 -11.67 16.38
C LEU A 23 -18.72 -11.05 15.15
N VAL A 24 -19.27 -11.27 13.94
CA VAL A 24 -18.76 -10.68 12.68
C VAL A 24 -18.86 -9.16 12.73
N ARG A 25 -19.97 -8.64 13.26
CA ARG A 25 -20.19 -7.20 13.45
C ARG A 25 -19.17 -6.59 14.41
N SER A 26 -18.97 -7.22 15.57
CA SER A 26 -17.98 -6.78 16.58
C SER A 26 -16.57 -6.80 16.00
N ASN A 27 -16.17 -7.87 15.33
CA ASN A 27 -14.88 -7.98 14.67
C ASN A 27 -14.69 -6.91 13.57
N ALA A 28 -15.71 -6.64 12.75
CA ALA A 28 -15.64 -5.62 11.72
C ALA A 28 -15.52 -4.20 12.29
N GLN A 29 -16.17 -3.90 13.42
CA GLN A 29 -16.02 -2.63 14.13
C GLN A 29 -14.61 -2.45 14.70
N LEU A 30 -14.07 -3.49 15.33
CA LEU A 30 -12.70 -3.47 15.87
C LEU A 30 -11.65 -3.31 14.75
N ASP A 31 -11.85 -4.00 13.62
CA ASP A 31 -10.97 -3.88 12.46
C ASP A 31 -11.04 -2.46 11.85
N LEU A 32 -12.24 -1.87 11.76
CA LEU A 32 -12.42 -0.49 11.30
C LEU A 32 -11.72 0.52 12.21
N TRP A 33 -11.90 0.43 13.52
CA TRP A 33 -11.21 1.31 14.46
C TRP A 33 -9.70 1.10 14.46
N GLY A 34 -9.27 -0.15 14.32
CA GLY A 34 -7.87 -0.49 14.11
C GLY A 34 -7.29 0.14 12.84
N ALA A 35 -8.04 0.10 11.73
CA ALA A 35 -7.65 0.70 10.46
C ALA A 35 -7.60 2.24 10.52
N ILE A 36 -8.57 2.88 11.20
CA ILE A 36 -8.56 4.34 11.43
C ILE A 36 -7.33 4.75 12.25
N ALA A 37 -7.06 4.07 13.36
CA ALA A 37 -5.90 4.35 14.20
C ALA A 37 -4.57 4.13 13.44
N PHE A 38 -4.49 3.10 12.59
CA PHE A 38 -3.35 2.89 11.71
C PHE A 38 -3.22 4.01 10.65
N GLY A 39 -4.34 4.48 10.11
CA GLY A 39 -4.37 5.62 9.17
C GLY A 39 -3.81 6.90 9.80
N LEU A 40 -4.16 7.18 11.06
CA LEU A 40 -3.59 8.31 11.82
C LEU A 40 -2.08 8.14 12.00
N PHE A 41 -1.61 6.96 12.37
CA PHE A 41 -0.18 6.67 12.48
C PHE A 41 0.55 6.82 11.14
N PHE A 42 -0.01 6.23 10.07
CA PHE A 42 0.56 6.26 8.72
C PHE A 42 0.68 7.71 8.21
N GLY A 43 -0.39 8.49 8.29
CA GLY A 43 -0.43 9.86 7.80
C GLY A 43 0.39 10.83 8.65
N ALA A 44 0.54 10.57 9.97
CA ALA A 44 1.30 11.44 10.86
C ALA A 44 2.82 11.17 10.85
N ALA A 45 3.25 9.94 10.56
CA ALA A 45 4.66 9.59 10.63
C ALA A 45 5.21 8.99 9.33
N LEU A 46 4.64 7.87 8.83
CA LEU A 46 5.27 7.05 7.81
C LEU A 46 5.49 7.79 6.48
N GLN A 47 4.56 8.67 6.10
CA GLN A 47 4.68 9.47 4.87
C GLN A 47 5.81 10.50 4.93
N PHE A 48 6.18 10.98 6.12
CA PHE A 48 7.17 12.03 6.31
C PHE A 48 8.59 11.50 6.54
N ILE A 49 8.77 10.20 6.83
CA ILE A 49 10.08 9.62 7.16
C ILE A 49 11.17 9.99 6.13
N PRO A 50 10.96 9.84 4.79
CA PRO A 50 12.01 10.16 3.82
C PRO A 50 12.46 11.62 3.88
N VAL A 51 11.51 12.54 4.07
CA VAL A 51 11.78 13.98 4.15
C VAL A 51 12.46 14.33 5.47
N VAL A 52 12.01 13.76 6.59
CA VAL A 52 12.66 13.92 7.90
C VAL A 52 14.10 13.42 7.84
N LEU A 53 14.34 12.24 7.28
CA LEU A 53 15.70 11.72 7.11
C LEU A 53 16.56 12.67 6.28
N ARG A 54 16.02 13.23 5.17
CA ARG A 54 16.78 14.16 4.33
C ARG A 54 17.07 15.47 5.05
N ASN A 55 16.11 16.05 5.76
CA ASN A 55 16.33 17.25 6.58
C ASN A 55 17.38 17.04 7.69
N MET A 56 17.54 15.80 8.15
CA MET A 56 18.59 15.42 9.10
C MET A 56 19.95 15.16 8.43
N GLY A 57 20.08 15.33 7.11
CA GLY A 57 21.31 15.12 6.36
C GLY A 57 21.52 13.69 5.85
N ALA A 58 20.46 12.87 5.68
CA ALA A 58 20.61 11.56 5.07
C ALA A 58 21.17 11.67 3.65
N SER A 59 22.17 10.83 3.33
CA SER A 59 22.65 10.70 1.95
C SER A 59 21.60 10.01 1.06
N THR A 60 21.76 10.14 -0.25
CA THR A 60 20.89 9.47 -1.22
C THR A 60 20.92 7.95 -1.08
N GLU A 61 22.07 7.38 -0.71
CA GLU A 61 22.21 5.94 -0.43
C GLU A 61 21.42 5.52 0.82
N MET A 62 21.41 6.35 1.86
CA MET A 62 20.60 6.10 3.07
C MET A 62 19.11 6.17 2.76
N LEU A 63 18.67 7.10 1.91
CA LEU A 63 17.29 7.18 1.43
C LEU A 63 16.94 5.98 0.54
N ALA A 64 17.87 5.54 -0.31
CA ALA A 64 17.70 4.31 -1.10
C ALA A 64 17.61 3.07 -0.21
N LEU A 65 18.44 2.97 0.83
CA LEU A 65 18.38 1.90 1.82
C LEU A 65 17.02 1.89 2.53
N TYR A 66 16.57 3.05 3.03
CA TYR A 66 15.24 3.17 3.65
C TYR A 66 14.13 2.69 2.71
N THR A 67 14.13 3.16 1.46
CA THR A 67 13.12 2.76 0.47
C THR A 67 13.17 1.25 0.20
N SER A 68 14.35 0.69 0.05
CA SER A 68 14.54 -0.75 -0.22
C SER A 68 14.05 -1.63 0.92
N GLN A 69 14.16 -1.19 2.16
CA GLN A 69 13.71 -1.93 3.34
C GLN A 69 12.20 -2.21 3.31
N THR A 70 11.39 -1.31 2.74
CA THR A 70 9.94 -1.52 2.60
C THR A 70 9.60 -2.72 1.71
N TYR A 71 10.47 -3.06 0.76
CA TYR A 71 10.31 -4.18 -0.17
C TYR A 71 10.98 -5.47 0.33
N LEU A 72 12.09 -5.37 1.07
CA LEU A 72 12.78 -6.54 1.64
C LEU A 72 11.89 -7.31 2.62
N GLY A 73 11.08 -6.60 3.42
CA GLY A 73 10.10 -7.22 4.31
C GLY A 73 9.16 -8.17 3.55
N SER A 74 8.73 -7.79 2.35
CA SER A 74 7.84 -8.61 1.52
C SER A 74 8.49 -9.90 1.02
N ILE A 75 9.79 -9.90 0.71
CA ILE A 75 10.51 -11.11 0.29
C ILE A 75 10.58 -12.12 1.45
N LEU A 76 10.78 -11.63 2.65
CA LEU A 76 10.96 -12.46 3.84
C LEU A 76 9.64 -12.99 4.44
N THR A 77 8.48 -12.54 3.92
CA THR A 77 7.17 -13.03 4.39
C THR A 77 7.00 -14.55 4.25
N SER A 78 7.67 -15.17 3.30
CA SER A 78 7.66 -16.63 3.14
C SER A 78 8.19 -17.37 4.38
N PHE A 79 9.12 -16.77 5.14
CA PHE A 79 9.63 -17.34 6.39
C PHE A 79 8.62 -17.21 7.54
N SER A 80 7.74 -16.22 7.51
CA SER A 80 6.72 -16.05 8.53
C SER A 80 5.78 -17.25 8.62
N ILE A 81 5.49 -17.90 7.48
CA ILE A 81 4.63 -19.09 7.41
C ILE A 81 5.21 -20.24 8.26
N VAL A 82 6.54 -20.37 8.29
CA VAL A 82 7.21 -21.40 9.11
C VAL A 82 7.06 -21.08 10.60
N LEU A 83 7.21 -19.81 10.99
CA LEU A 83 7.05 -19.38 12.38
C LEU A 83 5.59 -19.47 12.84
N MET A 84 4.63 -19.13 11.98
CA MET A 84 3.20 -19.24 12.29
C MET A 84 2.76 -20.68 12.62
N ARG A 85 3.44 -21.69 12.09
CA ARG A 85 3.14 -23.10 12.40
C ARG A 85 3.43 -23.49 13.84
N ARG A 86 4.31 -22.75 14.52
CA ARG A 86 4.69 -22.97 15.92
C ARG A 86 3.86 -22.15 16.90
N ARG A 87 3.09 -21.17 16.44
CA ARG A 87 2.29 -20.25 17.28
C ARG A 87 0.92 -20.04 16.68
N ARG A 88 -0.04 -19.59 17.51
CA ARG A 88 -1.34 -19.12 17.00
C ARG A 88 -1.13 -17.93 16.08
N THR A 89 -1.77 -17.96 14.90
CA THR A 89 -1.60 -16.98 13.81
C THR A 89 -1.83 -15.54 14.29
N LYS A 90 -2.90 -15.33 15.08
CA LYS A 90 -3.23 -14.02 15.65
C LYS A 90 -2.16 -13.53 16.62
N SER A 91 -1.73 -14.37 17.55
CA SER A 91 -0.73 -13.98 18.57
C SER A 91 0.61 -13.61 17.93
N PHE A 92 0.99 -14.31 16.84
CA PHE A 92 2.18 -13.99 16.06
C PHE A 92 2.07 -12.60 15.41
N ALA A 93 0.96 -12.33 14.71
CA ALA A 93 0.74 -11.05 14.04
C ALA A 93 0.72 -9.86 15.02
N VAL A 94 -0.01 -10.03 16.13
CA VAL A 94 -0.12 -9.01 17.18
C VAL A 94 1.23 -8.73 17.84
N ALA A 95 2.04 -9.75 18.13
CA ALA A 95 3.38 -9.56 18.69
C ALA A 95 4.30 -8.77 17.75
N CYS A 96 4.31 -9.10 16.44
CA CYS A 96 5.09 -8.37 15.44
C CYS A 96 4.66 -6.90 15.36
N TRP A 97 3.36 -6.62 15.29
CA TRP A 97 2.85 -5.26 15.18
C TRP A 97 3.04 -4.43 16.45
N TYR A 98 2.89 -5.03 17.64
CA TYR A 98 3.25 -4.31 18.86
C TYR A 98 4.73 -3.93 18.87
N ALA A 99 5.61 -4.88 18.55
CA ALA A 99 7.05 -4.61 18.48
C ALA A 99 7.37 -3.52 17.44
N ALA A 100 6.81 -3.62 16.23
CA ALA A 100 7.01 -2.64 15.17
C ALA A 100 6.60 -1.22 15.61
N ARG A 101 5.41 -1.08 16.15
CA ARG A 101 4.82 0.24 16.46
C ARG A 101 5.36 0.82 17.75
N ALA A 102 5.73 -0.02 18.73
CA ALA A 102 6.39 0.41 19.95
C ALA A 102 7.78 1.04 19.70
N ILE A 103 8.46 0.65 18.62
CA ILE A 103 9.73 1.25 18.21
C ILE A 103 9.60 2.77 18.01
N PHE A 104 8.46 3.25 17.51
CA PHE A 104 8.23 4.67 17.28
C PHE A 104 8.22 5.50 18.57
N LEU A 105 7.92 4.91 19.72
CA LEU A 105 8.01 5.61 21.01
C LEU A 105 9.44 6.06 21.34
N PHE A 106 10.43 5.33 20.81
CA PHE A 106 11.85 5.59 21.06
C PHE A 106 12.53 6.38 19.94
N VAL A 107 11.87 6.57 18.78
CA VAL A 107 12.44 7.32 17.64
C VAL A 107 12.82 8.75 18.02
N GLY A 108 12.05 9.40 18.91
CA GLY A 108 12.35 10.75 19.41
C GLY A 108 13.67 10.88 20.18
N LEU A 109 14.21 9.78 20.69
CA LEU A 109 15.48 9.74 21.42
C LEU A 109 16.71 9.64 20.49
N VAL A 110 16.47 9.31 19.22
CA VAL A 110 17.53 9.05 18.24
C VAL A 110 17.74 10.28 17.36
N ASN A 111 18.97 10.78 17.32
CA ASN A 111 19.35 11.98 16.57
C ASN A 111 20.36 11.73 15.44
N ARG A 112 20.72 10.47 15.17
CA ARG A 112 21.66 10.09 14.12
C ARG A 112 20.96 9.31 13.02
N VAL A 113 21.08 9.76 11.78
CA VAL A 113 20.44 9.19 10.60
C VAL A 113 20.67 7.68 10.43
N PRO A 114 21.91 7.13 10.56
CA PRO A 114 22.12 5.70 10.38
C PRO A 114 21.28 4.83 11.32
N TRP A 115 21.15 5.26 12.59
CA TRP A 115 20.34 4.54 13.57
C TRP A 115 18.83 4.66 13.27
N LEU A 116 18.36 5.82 12.79
CA LEU A 116 16.96 5.97 12.35
C LEU A 116 16.66 5.06 11.17
N VAL A 117 17.54 5.00 10.16
CA VAL A 117 17.37 4.12 9.01
C VAL A 117 17.33 2.65 9.45
N LEU A 118 18.19 2.25 10.39
CA LEU A 118 18.15 0.89 10.94
C LEU A 118 16.83 0.60 11.68
N ILE A 119 16.40 1.53 12.53
CA ILE A 119 15.15 1.42 13.30
C ILE A 119 13.94 1.31 12.38
N PHE A 120 13.86 2.15 11.34
CA PHE A 120 12.79 2.07 10.35
C PHE A 120 12.87 0.77 9.51
N GLY A 121 14.07 0.24 9.28
CA GLY A 121 14.24 -1.07 8.66
C GLY A 121 13.65 -2.20 9.50
N ILE A 122 13.92 -2.19 10.79
CA ILE A 122 13.33 -3.16 11.74
C ILE A 122 11.81 -2.99 11.78
N PHE A 123 11.30 -1.75 11.79
CA PHE A 123 9.86 -1.47 11.72
C PHE A 123 9.24 -2.09 10.46
N TRP A 124 9.77 -1.79 9.27
CA TRP A 124 9.21 -2.29 8.01
C TRP A 124 9.25 -3.81 7.91
N PHE A 125 10.32 -4.43 8.43
CA PHE A 125 10.42 -5.88 8.53
C PHE A 125 9.30 -6.46 9.41
N LEU A 126 9.15 -5.93 10.63
CA LEU A 126 8.14 -6.40 11.58
C LEU A 126 6.71 -6.09 11.13
N GLU A 127 6.49 -4.99 10.40
CA GLU A 127 5.17 -4.63 9.87
C GLU A 127 4.76 -5.53 8.70
N ALA A 128 5.69 -5.87 7.79
CA ALA A 128 5.41 -6.71 6.62
C ALA A 128 5.34 -8.21 6.98
N PHE A 129 6.11 -8.65 7.96
CA PHE A 129 6.30 -10.06 8.28
C PHE A 129 5.01 -10.83 8.60
N PRO A 130 4.02 -10.29 9.33
CA PRO A 130 2.76 -10.97 9.62
C PRO A 130 1.70 -10.88 8.50
N SER A 131 2.01 -10.34 7.33
CA SER A 131 1.04 -10.18 6.23
C SER A 131 0.27 -11.47 5.86
N PRO A 132 0.90 -12.67 5.78
CA PRO A 132 0.16 -13.92 5.54
C PRO A 132 -0.78 -14.28 6.69
N ALA A 133 -0.42 -13.91 7.94
CA ALA A 133 -1.26 -14.11 9.11
C ALA A 133 -2.54 -13.28 9.02
N TYR A 134 -2.42 -11.99 8.66
CA TYR A 134 -3.58 -11.11 8.46
C TYR A 134 -4.53 -11.66 7.40
N THR A 135 -4.01 -12.05 6.23
CA THR A 135 -4.82 -12.62 5.16
C THR A 135 -5.63 -13.84 5.64
N ARG A 136 -4.99 -14.74 6.40
CA ARG A 136 -5.68 -15.90 6.96
C ARG A 136 -6.73 -15.52 7.98
N ILE A 137 -6.42 -14.60 8.91
CA ILE A 137 -7.37 -14.15 9.94
C ILE A 137 -8.63 -13.60 9.26
N VAL A 138 -8.47 -12.71 8.27
CA VAL A 138 -9.58 -12.13 7.50
C VAL A 138 -10.44 -13.20 6.81
N GLN A 139 -9.81 -14.28 6.28
CA GLN A 139 -10.54 -15.40 5.69
C GLN A 139 -11.38 -16.18 6.70
N VAL A 140 -10.90 -16.29 7.95
CA VAL A 140 -11.58 -17.04 9.01
C VAL A 140 -12.70 -16.23 9.67
N ILE A 141 -12.50 -14.93 9.89
CA ILE A 141 -13.45 -14.10 10.67
C ILE A 141 -14.59 -13.53 9.83
N TYR A 142 -14.44 -13.43 8.50
CA TYR A 142 -15.43 -12.82 7.63
C TYR A 142 -15.98 -13.81 6.60
N PRO A 143 -17.32 -13.96 6.51
CA PRO A 143 -17.98 -14.73 5.45
C PRO A 143 -17.62 -14.20 4.06
N ASP A 144 -17.49 -15.12 3.08
CA ASP A 144 -17.07 -14.80 1.71
C ASP A 144 -17.94 -13.72 1.06
N GLU A 145 -19.27 -13.73 1.32
CA GLU A 145 -20.26 -12.85 0.71
C GLU A 145 -20.09 -11.38 1.10
N ILE A 146 -19.56 -11.12 2.30
CA ILE A 146 -19.43 -9.74 2.84
C ILE A 146 -17.99 -9.33 3.11
N ARG A 147 -17.01 -10.26 3.03
CA ARG A 147 -15.59 -10.00 3.28
C ARG A 147 -15.06 -8.81 2.48
N GLY A 148 -15.34 -8.77 1.19
CA GLY A 148 -14.89 -7.68 0.33
C GLY A 148 -15.45 -6.32 0.75
N LYS A 149 -16.71 -6.27 1.23
CA LYS A 149 -17.35 -5.04 1.71
C LYS A 149 -16.74 -4.55 3.01
N ILE A 150 -16.42 -5.47 3.94
CA ILE A 150 -15.76 -5.14 5.21
C ILE A 150 -14.36 -4.60 4.93
N LEU A 151 -13.57 -5.28 4.09
CA LEU A 151 -12.23 -4.81 3.70
C LEU A 151 -12.27 -3.44 3.00
N ALA A 152 -13.26 -3.18 2.16
CA ALA A 152 -13.45 -1.88 1.55
C ALA A 152 -13.76 -0.80 2.60
N LEU A 153 -14.60 -1.11 3.59
CA LEU A 153 -14.94 -0.20 4.69
C LEU A 153 -13.70 0.13 5.55
N THR A 154 -12.90 -0.87 5.90
CA THR A 154 -11.68 -0.67 6.69
C THR A 154 -10.65 0.16 5.92
N ARG A 155 -10.46 -0.10 4.60
CA ARG A 155 -9.60 0.71 3.73
C ARG A 155 -10.09 2.15 3.61
N LEU A 156 -11.39 2.35 3.46
CA LEU A 156 -12.01 3.68 3.43
C LEU A 156 -11.75 4.43 4.74
N GLY A 157 -12.01 3.81 5.89
CA GLY A 157 -11.77 4.39 7.20
C GLY A 157 -10.30 4.78 7.42
N MET A 158 -9.37 3.90 7.05
CA MET A 158 -7.94 4.19 7.06
C MET A 158 -7.60 5.42 6.20
N THR A 159 -8.07 5.45 4.96
CA THR A 159 -7.72 6.54 4.01
C THR A 159 -8.32 7.87 4.45
N VAL A 160 -9.55 7.88 4.98
CA VAL A 160 -10.16 9.09 5.56
C VAL A 160 -9.33 9.62 6.73
N ALA A 161 -8.84 8.73 7.61
CA ALA A 161 -7.95 9.13 8.70
C ALA A 161 -6.63 9.73 8.19
N VAL A 162 -6.04 9.14 7.13
CA VAL A 162 -4.84 9.70 6.47
C VAL A 162 -5.12 11.09 5.92
N VAL A 163 -6.23 11.28 5.19
CA VAL A 163 -6.64 12.60 4.65
C VAL A 163 -6.74 13.65 5.76
N ALA A 164 -7.34 13.28 6.87
CA ALA A 164 -7.56 14.21 7.99
C ALA A 164 -6.27 14.59 8.70
N ILE A 165 -5.36 13.64 8.93
CA ILE A 165 -4.18 13.87 9.77
C ILE A 165 -2.98 14.45 9.02
N THR A 166 -2.82 14.17 7.72
CA THR A 166 -1.60 14.51 6.97
C THR A 166 -1.28 16.02 6.98
N PRO A 167 -2.23 16.97 6.74
CA PRO A 167 -1.91 18.39 6.78
C PRO A 167 -1.54 18.86 8.20
N PHE A 168 -2.25 18.36 9.22
CA PHE A 168 -1.92 18.64 10.61
C PHE A 168 -0.53 18.11 10.99
N ALA A 169 -0.18 16.91 10.53
CA ALA A 169 1.13 16.32 10.79
C ALA A 169 2.27 17.12 10.16
N GLY A 170 2.08 17.67 8.96
CA GLY A 170 3.05 18.56 8.34
C GLY A 170 3.31 19.81 9.20
N TRP A 171 2.23 20.48 9.65
CA TRP A 171 2.33 21.61 10.57
C TRP A 171 2.99 21.22 11.91
N ALA A 172 2.57 20.11 12.49
CA ALA A 172 3.14 19.64 13.76
C ALA A 172 4.62 19.26 13.65
N LEU A 173 5.10 18.80 12.49
CA LEU A 173 6.52 18.55 12.24
C LEU A 173 7.32 19.85 12.18
N ASP A 174 6.77 20.93 11.60
CA ASP A 174 7.44 22.23 11.58
C ASP A 174 7.53 22.83 13.00
N GLU A 175 6.48 22.69 13.83
CA GLU A 175 6.43 23.29 15.18
C GLU A 175 7.08 22.41 16.27
N TRP A 176 6.80 21.12 16.28
CA TRP A 176 7.24 20.21 17.37
C TRP A 176 8.40 19.30 16.97
N GLY A 177 8.65 19.16 15.67
CA GLY A 177 9.65 18.24 15.13
C GLY A 177 9.27 16.77 15.27
N TYR A 178 10.03 15.93 14.58
CA TYR A 178 9.79 14.46 14.57
C TYR A 178 9.96 13.81 15.95
N ARG A 179 10.77 14.43 16.85
CA ARG A 179 11.04 13.87 18.18
C ARG A 179 9.81 13.79 19.06
N ILE A 180 8.84 14.66 18.83
CA ILE A 180 7.55 14.66 19.55
C ILE A 180 6.50 13.96 18.72
N LEU A 181 6.37 14.32 17.44
CA LEU A 181 5.28 13.82 16.62
C LEU A 181 5.34 12.31 16.37
N PHE A 182 6.53 11.74 16.08
CA PHE A 182 6.64 10.32 15.76
C PHE A 182 6.32 9.41 16.95
N PRO A 183 6.76 9.67 18.19
CA PRO A 183 6.28 8.96 19.37
C PRO A 183 4.76 9.06 19.58
N LEU A 184 4.16 10.25 19.41
CA LEU A 184 2.70 10.41 19.49
C LEU A 184 1.96 9.62 18.40
N ALA A 185 2.46 9.65 17.17
CA ALA A 185 1.94 8.82 16.10
C ALA A 185 2.10 7.31 16.42
N GLY A 186 3.21 6.91 17.03
CA GLY A 186 3.45 5.54 17.50
C GLY A 186 2.39 5.04 18.49
N LEU A 187 1.86 5.92 19.36
CA LEU A 187 0.74 5.58 20.24
C LEU A 187 -0.52 5.23 19.44
N MET A 188 -0.81 5.94 18.36
CA MET A 188 -1.92 5.58 17.45
C MET A 188 -1.67 4.24 16.76
N GLY A 189 -0.43 3.97 16.37
CA GLY A 189 -0.02 2.66 15.85
C GLY A 189 -0.25 1.54 16.86
N ILE A 190 0.14 1.72 18.12
CA ILE A 190 -0.11 0.75 19.20
C ILE A 190 -1.61 0.58 19.43
N LEU A 191 -2.39 1.67 19.46
CA LEU A 191 -3.84 1.62 19.61
C LEU A 191 -4.50 0.80 18.50
N SER A 192 -4.03 0.93 17.26
CA SER A 192 -4.46 0.08 16.15
C SER A 192 -4.25 -1.40 16.45
N THR A 193 -3.10 -1.77 17.02
CA THR A 193 -2.82 -3.17 17.41
C THR A 193 -3.69 -3.62 18.59
N VAL A 194 -4.01 -2.73 19.54
CA VAL A 194 -4.93 -3.02 20.64
C VAL A 194 -6.31 -3.40 20.10
N PHE A 195 -6.86 -2.62 19.16
CA PHE A 195 -8.14 -2.95 18.52
C PHE A 195 -8.07 -4.31 17.81
N PHE A 196 -7.02 -4.54 17.02
CA PHE A 196 -6.86 -5.82 16.31
C PHE A 196 -6.71 -7.00 17.27
N ASN A 197 -6.04 -6.81 18.41
CA ASN A 197 -5.88 -7.86 19.43
C ASN A 197 -7.20 -8.25 20.11
N ARG A 198 -8.22 -7.38 20.09
CA ARG A 198 -9.55 -7.68 20.63
C ARG A 198 -10.43 -8.48 19.66
N ILE A 199 -10.06 -8.60 18.38
CA ILE A 199 -10.79 -9.40 17.39
C ILE A 199 -10.80 -10.86 17.84
N GLU A 200 -11.96 -11.49 17.90
CA GLU A 200 -12.09 -12.90 18.22
C GLU A 200 -11.87 -13.77 16.98
N VAL A 201 -10.94 -14.72 17.08
CA VAL A 201 -10.56 -15.61 15.99
C VAL A 201 -10.58 -17.05 16.46
N ASN A 202 -11.44 -17.87 15.86
CA ASN A 202 -11.41 -19.32 16.02
C ASN A 202 -10.44 -19.91 15.00
N GLU A 203 -9.18 -20.08 15.41
CA GLU A 203 -8.13 -20.60 14.53
C GLU A 203 -8.23 -22.14 14.43
N GLY A 204 -8.62 -22.63 13.25
CA GLY A 204 -8.44 -24.03 12.87
C GLY A 204 -6.97 -24.37 12.54
N PRO A 205 -6.63 -25.66 12.37
CA PRO A 205 -5.31 -26.08 11.99
C PRO A 205 -4.85 -25.46 10.66
N LEU A 206 -3.55 -25.16 10.55
CA LEU A 206 -2.96 -24.63 9.32
C LEU A 206 -3.01 -25.71 8.22
N PRO A 207 -3.42 -25.35 6.98
CA PRO A 207 -3.39 -26.28 5.86
C PRO A 207 -1.97 -26.80 5.61
N PRO A 208 -1.83 -28.02 5.07
CA PRO A 208 -0.53 -28.62 4.77
C PRO A 208 0.26 -27.72 3.80
N ARG A 209 1.57 -27.67 3.98
CA ARG A 209 2.47 -26.89 3.13
C ARG A 209 2.49 -27.48 1.71
N GLN A 210 1.98 -26.75 0.75
CA GLN A 210 2.31 -27.01 -0.66
C GLN A 210 3.68 -26.39 -0.94
N THR A 211 4.72 -27.20 -0.87
CA THR A 211 6.09 -26.80 -1.29
C THR A 211 6.16 -26.94 -2.79
N LYS A 212 6.02 -25.82 -3.52
CA LYS A 212 6.32 -25.85 -4.95
C LYS A 212 7.77 -25.44 -5.18
N THR A 213 8.41 -26.14 -6.08
CA THR A 213 9.82 -25.97 -6.42
C THR A 213 10.01 -24.66 -7.19
N PHE A 214 11.12 -23.95 -6.97
CA PHE A 214 11.49 -22.74 -7.71
C PHE A 214 11.43 -22.94 -9.24
N ALA A 215 11.77 -24.13 -9.72
CA ALA A 215 11.63 -24.54 -11.12
C ALA A 215 10.17 -24.45 -11.62
N GLY A 216 9.18 -24.78 -10.78
CA GLY A 216 7.76 -24.66 -11.12
C GLY A 216 7.30 -23.21 -11.30
N LEU A 217 7.86 -22.29 -10.53
CA LEU A 217 7.57 -20.85 -10.67
C LEU A 217 8.16 -20.29 -11.98
N ILE A 218 9.35 -20.70 -12.37
CA ILE A 218 9.95 -20.31 -13.66
C ILE A 218 9.16 -20.87 -14.83
N ALA A 219 8.67 -22.11 -14.72
CA ALA A 219 7.86 -22.73 -15.78
C ALA A 219 6.61 -21.90 -16.10
N ILE A 220 5.92 -21.33 -15.10
CA ILE A 220 4.75 -20.47 -15.28
C ILE A 220 5.06 -19.28 -16.20
N VAL A 221 6.19 -18.61 -15.96
CA VAL A 221 6.61 -17.46 -16.78
C VAL A 221 6.93 -17.86 -18.21
N ARG A 222 7.49 -19.06 -18.42
CA ARG A 222 7.86 -19.56 -19.74
C ARG A 222 6.64 -20.03 -20.55
N THR A 223 5.63 -20.58 -19.90
CA THR A 223 4.45 -21.17 -20.57
C THR A 223 3.35 -20.17 -20.82
N ASN A 224 3.18 -19.16 -19.95
CA ASN A 224 2.13 -18.15 -20.07
C ASN A 224 2.68 -16.82 -20.58
N ARG A 225 2.71 -16.66 -21.90
CA ARG A 225 3.22 -15.44 -22.57
C ARG A 225 2.51 -14.14 -22.14
N PRO A 226 1.15 -14.06 -22.03
CA PRO A 226 0.46 -12.87 -21.52
C PRO A 226 0.91 -12.48 -20.11
N PHE A 227 1.08 -13.45 -19.22
CA PHE A 227 1.58 -13.21 -17.88
C PHE A 227 3.05 -12.78 -17.86
N ALA A 228 3.90 -13.39 -18.69
CA ALA A 228 5.29 -12.97 -18.83
C ALA A 228 5.42 -11.52 -19.31
N LEU A 229 4.61 -11.09 -20.29
CA LEU A 229 4.54 -9.70 -20.73
C LEU A 229 4.03 -8.76 -19.65
N HIS A 230 3.04 -9.19 -18.84
CA HIS A 230 2.56 -8.43 -17.68
C HIS A 230 3.67 -8.23 -16.64
N LEU A 231 4.41 -9.30 -16.30
CA LEU A 231 5.54 -9.22 -15.38
C LEU A 231 6.66 -8.31 -15.91
N LEU A 232 6.99 -8.43 -17.20
CA LEU A 232 7.98 -7.57 -17.85
C LEU A 232 7.53 -6.10 -17.78
N SER A 233 6.31 -5.81 -18.22
CA SER A 233 5.76 -4.46 -18.14
C SER A 233 5.81 -3.90 -16.72
N PHE A 234 5.33 -4.67 -15.76
CA PHE A 234 5.28 -4.22 -14.37
C PHE A 234 6.68 -4.10 -13.74
N THR A 235 7.66 -4.88 -14.21
CA THR A 235 9.07 -4.73 -13.84
C THR A 235 9.63 -3.42 -14.38
N VAL A 236 9.44 -3.14 -15.66
CA VAL A 236 9.91 -1.90 -16.31
C VAL A 236 9.25 -0.67 -15.68
N TYR A 237 7.94 -0.74 -15.38
CA TYR A 237 7.25 0.29 -14.58
C TYR A 237 7.95 0.55 -13.24
N GLY A 238 8.22 -0.53 -12.49
CA GLY A 238 8.85 -0.37 -11.19
C GLY A 238 10.29 0.14 -11.25
N LEU A 239 11.05 -0.24 -12.28
CA LEU A 239 12.35 0.38 -12.53
C LEU A 239 12.19 1.88 -12.74
N GLY A 240 11.27 2.32 -13.61
CA GLY A 240 11.02 3.74 -13.86
C GLY A 240 10.52 4.50 -12.62
N ALA A 241 9.58 3.94 -11.89
CA ALA A 241 8.99 4.59 -10.72
C ALA A 241 9.94 4.68 -9.51
N LEU A 242 10.81 3.66 -9.31
CA LEU A 242 11.69 3.59 -8.16
C LEU A 242 13.08 4.17 -8.41
N LEU A 243 13.46 4.38 -9.67
CA LEU A 243 14.77 4.95 -10.03
C LEU A 243 15.01 6.31 -9.37
N GLY A 244 14.02 7.20 -9.44
CA GLY A 244 14.05 8.52 -8.83
C GLY A 244 13.54 8.60 -7.40
N PHE A 245 13.07 7.48 -6.80
CA PHE A 245 12.30 7.54 -5.56
C PHE A 245 13.12 8.07 -4.37
N ALA A 246 14.40 7.69 -4.28
CA ALA A 246 15.31 8.21 -3.24
C ALA A 246 15.67 9.70 -3.45
N LEU A 247 15.42 10.25 -4.64
CA LEU A 247 15.74 11.64 -4.98
C LEU A 247 14.56 12.59 -4.74
N TYR A 248 13.32 12.09 -4.59
CA TYR A 248 12.18 12.96 -4.30
C TYR A 248 12.38 13.81 -3.05
N PRO A 249 12.81 13.25 -1.90
CA PRO A 249 13.12 14.06 -0.72
C PRO A 249 14.28 15.04 -0.94
N VAL A 250 15.27 14.69 -1.77
CA VAL A 250 16.38 15.58 -2.12
C VAL A 250 15.86 16.82 -2.85
N VAL A 251 15.00 16.63 -3.86
CA VAL A 251 14.38 17.76 -4.58
C VAL A 251 13.50 18.59 -3.65
N GLN A 252 12.69 17.95 -2.82
CA GLN A 252 11.77 18.64 -1.90
C GLN A 252 12.51 19.49 -0.87
N VAL A 253 13.61 18.96 -0.29
CA VAL A 253 14.36 19.60 0.78
C VAL A 253 15.45 20.54 0.25
N ASP A 254 16.33 20.03 -0.64
CA ASP A 254 17.53 20.75 -1.00
C ASP A 254 17.31 21.75 -2.14
N ARG A 255 16.46 21.39 -3.13
CA ARG A 255 16.22 22.25 -4.30
C ARG A 255 15.05 23.21 -4.08
N LEU A 256 13.94 22.71 -3.52
CA LEU A 256 12.72 23.48 -3.38
C LEU A 256 12.52 24.07 -1.96
N HIS A 257 13.34 23.68 -0.99
CA HIS A 257 13.30 24.14 0.40
C HIS A 257 11.91 24.09 1.02
N LEU A 258 11.16 22.99 0.78
CA LEU A 258 9.78 22.86 1.25
C LEU A 258 9.74 22.64 2.76
N SER A 259 8.84 23.36 3.43
CA SER A 259 8.46 23.05 4.82
C SER A 259 7.68 21.75 4.91
N TYR A 260 7.64 21.14 6.08
CA TYR A 260 6.80 19.95 6.32
C TYR A 260 5.31 20.27 6.12
N THR A 261 4.87 21.49 6.45
CA THR A 261 3.50 21.96 6.18
C THR A 261 3.17 21.91 4.69
N GLN A 262 4.06 22.43 3.83
CA GLN A 262 3.86 22.39 2.38
C GLN A 262 3.81 20.95 1.85
N ILE A 263 4.69 20.07 2.35
CA ILE A 263 4.68 18.64 2.01
C ILE A 263 3.41 17.97 2.52
N GLY A 264 2.93 18.34 3.71
CA GLY A 264 1.66 17.88 4.26
C GLY A 264 0.44 18.28 3.40
N LEU A 265 0.44 19.49 2.87
CA LEU A 265 -0.63 19.96 1.95
C LEU A 265 -0.58 19.21 0.60
N LEU A 266 0.61 18.96 0.05
CA LEU A 266 0.77 18.11 -1.13
C LEU A 266 0.32 16.66 -0.83
N GLY A 267 0.69 16.13 0.34
CA GLY A 267 0.26 14.82 0.83
C GLY A 267 -1.25 14.73 1.06
N LEU A 268 -1.90 15.83 1.46
CA LEU A 268 -3.36 15.91 1.52
C LEU A 268 -3.97 15.69 0.12
N ALA A 269 -3.46 16.39 -0.90
CA ALA A 269 -3.93 16.19 -2.28
C ALA A 269 -3.73 14.72 -2.71
N GLN A 270 -2.57 14.13 -2.46
CA GLN A 270 -2.32 12.70 -2.73
C GLN A 270 -3.36 11.81 -2.05
N SER A 271 -3.63 12.03 -0.77
CA SER A 271 -4.52 11.18 0.02
C SER A 271 -5.99 11.32 -0.41
N VAL A 272 -6.42 12.55 -0.75
CA VAL A 272 -7.77 12.80 -1.31
C VAL A 272 -7.92 12.07 -2.65
N PHE A 273 -6.94 12.18 -3.54
CA PHE A 273 -7.00 11.49 -4.83
C PHE A 273 -6.79 9.97 -4.72
N TRP A 274 -6.15 9.48 -3.68
CA TRP A 274 -6.13 8.06 -3.34
C TRP A 274 -7.54 7.57 -2.98
N LEU A 275 -8.25 8.31 -2.12
CA LEU A 275 -9.63 8.02 -1.75
C LEU A 275 -10.57 8.04 -2.98
N LEU A 276 -10.51 9.11 -3.78
CA LEU A 276 -11.31 9.24 -5.00
C LEU A 276 -10.95 8.15 -6.02
N GLY A 277 -9.67 7.79 -6.09
CA GLY A 277 -9.18 6.69 -6.93
C GLY A 277 -9.84 5.36 -6.60
N PHE A 278 -9.99 4.99 -5.34
CA PHE A 278 -10.71 3.76 -4.97
C PHE A 278 -12.17 3.77 -5.44
N LEU A 279 -12.87 4.91 -5.32
CA LEU A 279 -14.25 5.03 -5.76
C LEU A 279 -14.39 4.89 -7.28
N TYR A 280 -13.45 5.45 -8.04
CA TYR A 280 -13.48 5.39 -9.51
C TYR A 280 -13.00 4.04 -10.06
N TRP A 281 -11.84 3.56 -9.58
CA TRP A 281 -11.21 2.36 -10.12
C TRP A 281 -11.98 1.09 -9.79
N GLY A 282 -12.70 1.02 -8.67
CA GLY A 282 -13.57 -0.11 -8.35
C GLY A 282 -14.57 -0.38 -9.48
N GLY A 283 -15.33 0.65 -9.89
CA GLY A 283 -16.27 0.53 -11.00
C GLY A 283 -15.60 0.35 -12.38
N ALA A 284 -14.38 0.86 -12.56
CA ALA A 284 -13.64 0.72 -13.81
C ALA A 284 -13.10 -0.72 -13.98
N VAL A 285 -12.60 -1.33 -12.91
CA VAL A 285 -12.16 -2.74 -12.91
C VAL A 285 -13.31 -3.67 -13.28
N ASP A 286 -14.50 -3.45 -12.71
CA ASP A 286 -15.68 -4.28 -12.99
C ASP A 286 -16.15 -4.16 -14.44
N LYS A 287 -16.03 -2.97 -15.06
CA LYS A 287 -16.53 -2.72 -16.42
C LYS A 287 -15.51 -3.03 -17.50
N ARG A 288 -14.21 -2.75 -17.26
CA ARG A 288 -13.16 -2.76 -18.27
C ARG A 288 -11.99 -3.71 -17.95
N GLY A 289 -12.03 -4.33 -16.74
CA GLY A 289 -11.00 -5.25 -16.28
C GLY A 289 -9.74 -4.59 -15.71
N GLY A 290 -8.96 -5.37 -14.96
CA GLY A 290 -7.76 -4.90 -14.27
C GLY A 290 -6.66 -4.42 -15.23
N LEU A 291 -6.45 -5.09 -16.36
CA LEU A 291 -5.42 -4.74 -17.34
C LEU A 291 -5.63 -3.34 -17.94
N TRP A 292 -6.88 -2.97 -18.22
CA TRP A 292 -7.21 -1.63 -18.70
C TRP A 292 -6.90 -0.57 -17.63
N VAL A 293 -7.28 -0.83 -16.38
CA VAL A 293 -6.97 0.06 -15.24
C VAL A 293 -5.47 0.23 -15.10
N MET A 294 -4.69 -0.86 -15.13
CA MET A 294 -3.23 -0.82 -15.08
C MET A 294 -2.65 0.04 -16.21
N ARG A 295 -3.15 -0.11 -17.44
CA ARG A 295 -2.67 0.66 -18.59
C ARG A 295 -2.91 2.17 -18.44
N ILE A 296 -4.07 2.59 -17.95
CA ILE A 296 -4.34 4.01 -17.68
C ILE A 296 -3.49 4.54 -16.53
N ASN A 297 -3.31 3.74 -15.45
CA ASN A 297 -2.44 4.12 -14.36
C ASN A 297 -0.98 4.34 -14.79
N LEU A 298 -0.48 3.57 -15.76
CA LEU A 298 0.88 3.77 -16.29
C LEU A 298 1.02 5.13 -17.00
N LEU A 299 -0.01 5.59 -17.73
CA LEU A 299 0.00 6.94 -18.31
C LEU A 299 0.01 8.02 -17.25
N ILE A 300 -0.78 7.84 -16.18
CA ILE A 300 -0.82 8.79 -15.06
C ILE A 300 0.52 8.76 -14.31
N ALA A 301 1.12 7.58 -14.15
CA ALA A 301 2.39 7.40 -13.46
C ALA A 301 3.56 8.15 -14.12
N PHE A 302 3.50 8.35 -15.44
CA PHE A 302 4.48 9.16 -16.15
C PHE A 302 4.65 10.56 -15.55
N PHE A 303 3.55 11.18 -15.10
CA PHE A 303 3.58 12.54 -14.57
C PHE A 303 4.29 12.65 -13.21
N VAL A 304 4.49 11.54 -12.48
CA VAL A 304 5.17 11.58 -11.17
C VAL A 304 6.63 12.02 -11.33
N PRO A 305 7.54 11.25 -11.95
CA PRO A 305 8.91 11.71 -12.12
C PRO A 305 9.01 12.91 -13.08
N PHE A 306 8.13 13.03 -14.08
CA PHE A 306 8.13 14.12 -15.03
C PHE A 306 7.94 15.49 -14.36
N SER A 307 7.04 15.60 -13.38
CA SER A 307 6.82 16.86 -12.65
C SER A 307 8.06 17.33 -11.89
N TYR A 308 8.87 16.40 -11.39
CA TYR A 308 10.08 16.74 -10.65
C TYR A 308 11.20 17.32 -11.54
N ILE A 309 11.16 17.07 -12.86
CA ILE A 309 12.15 17.62 -13.81
C ILE A 309 12.07 19.15 -13.82
N TRP A 310 10.86 19.68 -13.89
CA TRP A 310 10.59 21.11 -14.14
C TRP A 310 10.21 21.90 -12.90
N ALA A 311 10.07 21.25 -11.75
CA ALA A 311 9.63 21.92 -10.53
C ALA A 311 10.65 22.96 -10.05
N THR A 312 10.23 24.22 -9.99
CA THR A 312 10.98 25.35 -9.41
C THR A 312 10.36 25.83 -8.10
N ASN A 313 9.16 25.38 -7.78
CA ASN A 313 8.48 25.62 -6.51
C ASN A 313 7.61 24.41 -6.12
N GLY A 314 7.19 24.37 -4.85
CA GLY A 314 6.46 23.23 -4.29
C GLY A 314 5.12 22.93 -4.99
N TRP A 315 4.40 23.95 -5.42
CA TRP A 315 3.09 23.76 -6.06
C TRP A 315 3.18 23.09 -7.43
N MET A 316 4.32 23.19 -8.11
CA MET A 316 4.57 22.46 -9.36
C MET A 316 4.67 20.94 -9.16
N LEU A 317 4.82 20.46 -7.91
CA LEU A 317 4.74 19.04 -7.58
C LEU A 317 3.30 18.54 -7.36
N LEU A 318 2.31 19.43 -7.30
CA LEU A 318 0.91 19.04 -7.10
C LEU A 318 0.42 17.97 -8.10
N PRO A 319 0.72 18.05 -9.42
CA PRO A 319 0.36 17.00 -10.37
C PRO A 319 0.99 15.64 -10.03
N ALA A 320 2.23 15.62 -9.52
CA ALA A 320 2.90 14.38 -9.12
C ALA A 320 2.18 13.73 -7.92
N PHE A 321 1.83 14.51 -6.89
CA PHE A 321 1.12 14.02 -5.72
C PHE A 321 -0.29 13.54 -6.05
N ILE A 322 -1.04 14.28 -6.87
CA ILE A 322 -2.34 13.86 -7.40
C ILE A 322 -2.20 12.53 -8.17
N ALA A 323 -1.26 12.47 -9.11
CA ALA A 323 -0.99 11.26 -9.88
C ALA A 323 -0.67 10.08 -8.97
N GLN A 324 0.18 10.28 -7.96
CA GLN A 324 0.57 9.24 -7.00
C GLN A 324 -0.63 8.72 -6.20
N GLY A 325 -1.56 9.59 -5.80
CA GLY A 325 -2.81 9.18 -5.16
C GLY A 325 -3.66 8.29 -6.07
N ILE A 326 -3.91 8.73 -7.29
CA ILE A 326 -4.71 7.96 -8.27
C ILE A 326 -4.08 6.61 -8.56
N ILE A 327 -2.74 6.58 -8.75
CA ILE A 327 -1.98 5.36 -9.06
C ILE A 327 -2.05 4.38 -7.90
N SER A 328 -1.92 4.83 -6.66
CA SER A 328 -1.95 3.95 -5.48
C SER A 328 -3.23 3.12 -5.45
N ALA A 329 -4.40 3.74 -5.63
CA ALA A 329 -5.67 3.03 -5.71
C ALA A 329 -5.76 2.11 -6.93
N GLY A 330 -5.31 2.58 -8.09
CA GLY A 330 -5.40 1.83 -9.34
C GLY A 330 -4.46 0.63 -9.39
N VAL A 331 -3.28 0.72 -8.80
CA VAL A 331 -2.34 -0.41 -8.67
C VAL A 331 -2.90 -1.44 -7.69
N ASP A 332 -3.41 -1.02 -6.53
CA ASP A 332 -4.00 -1.94 -5.54
C ASP A 332 -5.12 -2.80 -6.15
N LEU A 333 -6.03 -2.19 -6.90
CA LEU A 333 -7.16 -2.90 -7.50
C LEU A 333 -6.80 -3.57 -8.84
N GLY A 334 -6.07 -2.86 -9.69
CA GLY A 334 -5.75 -3.32 -11.04
C GLY A 334 -4.78 -4.49 -11.04
N LEU A 335 -3.78 -4.48 -10.16
CA LEU A 335 -2.74 -5.50 -10.09
C LEU A 335 -3.31 -6.86 -9.69
N ILE A 336 -4.12 -6.90 -8.63
CA ILE A 336 -4.77 -8.13 -8.15
C ILE A 336 -5.68 -8.70 -9.24
N ASN A 337 -6.55 -7.86 -9.82
CA ASN A 337 -7.49 -8.30 -10.84
C ASN A 337 -6.81 -8.75 -12.13
N THR A 338 -5.72 -8.08 -12.55
CA THR A 338 -4.94 -8.50 -13.71
C THR A 338 -4.26 -9.84 -13.48
N SER A 339 -3.69 -10.04 -12.29
CA SER A 339 -3.04 -11.31 -11.94
C SER A 339 -4.01 -12.47 -11.94
N ILE A 340 -5.21 -12.28 -11.38
CA ILE A 340 -6.27 -13.30 -11.39
C ILE A 340 -6.72 -13.60 -12.83
N SER A 341 -6.90 -12.56 -13.67
CA SER A 341 -7.35 -12.71 -15.06
C SER A 341 -6.35 -13.42 -15.97
N LEU A 342 -5.05 -13.35 -15.65
CA LEU A 342 -3.97 -13.97 -16.41
C LEU A 342 -3.56 -15.34 -15.87
N ALA A 343 -3.93 -15.65 -14.63
CA ALA A 343 -3.58 -16.90 -13.98
C ALA A 343 -4.46 -18.08 -14.45
N GLU A 344 -3.87 -19.25 -14.49
CA GLU A 344 -4.63 -20.49 -14.56
C GLU A 344 -5.43 -20.67 -13.25
N PRO A 345 -6.71 -21.09 -13.28
CA PRO A 345 -7.58 -21.13 -12.09
C PRO A 345 -6.96 -21.85 -10.88
N ASP A 346 -6.26 -22.96 -11.12
CA ASP A 346 -5.66 -23.79 -10.06
C ASP A 346 -4.29 -23.28 -9.58
N LYS A 347 -3.73 -22.23 -10.20
CA LYS A 347 -2.37 -21.73 -9.94
C LYS A 347 -2.30 -20.26 -9.57
N VAL A 348 -3.42 -19.63 -9.21
CA VAL A 348 -3.49 -18.17 -8.89
C VAL A 348 -2.48 -17.80 -7.80
N VAL A 349 -2.30 -18.65 -6.80
CA VAL A 349 -1.37 -18.41 -5.69
C VAL A 349 0.09 -18.36 -6.17
N GLU A 350 0.46 -19.23 -7.13
CA GLU A 350 1.80 -19.26 -7.70
C GLU A 350 2.09 -18.04 -8.56
N TYR A 351 1.10 -17.61 -9.36
CA TYR A 351 1.20 -16.37 -10.14
C TYR A 351 1.42 -15.16 -9.23
N ALA A 352 0.66 -15.07 -8.14
CA ALA A 352 0.83 -14.02 -7.14
C ALA A 352 2.21 -14.08 -6.45
N ALA A 353 2.72 -15.28 -6.16
CA ALA A 353 4.04 -15.47 -5.55
C ALA A 353 5.19 -15.03 -6.48
N VAL A 354 5.13 -15.38 -7.77
CA VAL A 354 6.11 -14.92 -8.78
C VAL A 354 6.10 -13.40 -8.87
N GLN A 355 4.91 -12.81 -8.95
CA GLN A 355 4.75 -11.36 -9.03
C GLN A 355 5.30 -10.65 -7.78
N ALA A 356 4.96 -11.13 -6.57
CA ALA A 356 5.47 -10.57 -5.32
C ALA A 356 7.01 -10.65 -5.21
N THR A 357 7.60 -11.75 -5.67
CA THR A 357 9.06 -11.93 -5.71
C THR A 357 9.72 -10.88 -6.61
N ILE A 358 9.18 -10.65 -7.80
CA ILE A 358 9.71 -9.64 -8.73
C ILE A 358 9.54 -8.22 -8.16
N ILE A 359 8.39 -7.92 -7.55
CA ILE A 359 8.15 -6.63 -6.89
C ILE A 359 9.18 -6.40 -5.78
N GLY A 360 9.41 -7.40 -4.94
CA GLY A 360 10.38 -7.32 -3.86
C GLY A 360 11.82 -7.11 -4.37
N LEU A 361 12.23 -7.91 -5.35
CA LEU A 361 13.59 -7.85 -5.90
C LEU A 361 13.90 -6.50 -6.55
N ARG A 362 13.02 -6.02 -7.44
CA ARG A 362 13.21 -4.71 -8.08
C ARG A 362 13.16 -3.56 -7.07
N GLY A 363 12.26 -3.66 -6.08
CA GLY A 363 12.11 -2.65 -5.02
C GLY A 363 13.32 -2.58 -4.11
N ALA A 364 13.99 -3.71 -3.88
CA ALA A 364 15.23 -3.78 -3.11
C ALA A 364 16.43 -3.19 -3.85
N ILE A 365 16.48 -3.28 -5.18
CA ILE A 365 17.67 -2.93 -5.97
C ILE A 365 17.56 -1.54 -6.62
N THR A 366 16.41 -1.22 -7.21
CA THR A 366 16.28 -0.03 -8.09
C THR A 366 16.58 1.31 -7.39
N PRO A 367 16.17 1.56 -6.12
CA PRO A 367 16.50 2.81 -5.45
C PRO A 367 18.02 3.06 -5.35
N PHE A 368 18.80 1.99 -5.19
CA PHE A 368 20.27 2.09 -5.15
C PHE A 368 20.86 2.46 -6.52
N ILE A 369 20.27 1.98 -7.61
CA ILE A 369 20.72 2.36 -8.96
C ILE A 369 20.53 3.88 -9.14
N GLY A 370 19.39 4.43 -8.76
CA GLY A 370 19.13 5.86 -8.83
C GLY A 370 20.08 6.69 -7.95
N ALA A 371 20.28 6.27 -6.70
CA ALA A 371 21.20 6.92 -5.79
C ALA A 371 22.66 6.88 -6.29
N TRP A 372 23.08 5.74 -6.86
CA TRP A 372 24.41 5.58 -7.45
C TRP A 372 24.59 6.49 -8.67
N LEU A 373 23.62 6.55 -9.60
CA LEU A 373 23.66 7.46 -10.75
C LEU A 373 23.80 8.92 -10.31
N TYR A 374 23.06 9.34 -9.32
CA TYR A 374 23.15 10.69 -8.77
C TYR A 374 24.52 10.96 -8.15
N ARG A 375 25.09 10.01 -7.40
CA ARG A 375 26.41 10.12 -6.78
C ARG A 375 27.55 10.25 -7.80
N VAL A 376 27.44 9.58 -8.97
CA VAL A 376 28.47 9.70 -10.04
C VAL A 376 28.27 10.95 -10.91
N GLY A 377 27.36 11.86 -10.51
CA GLY A 377 27.18 13.16 -11.16
C GLY A 377 26.13 13.20 -12.25
N VAL A 378 25.30 12.16 -12.43
CA VAL A 378 24.17 12.23 -13.36
C VAL A 378 23.12 13.21 -12.80
N PRO A 379 22.72 14.26 -13.54
CA PRO A 379 21.73 15.21 -13.07
C PRO A 379 20.39 14.51 -12.72
N GLU A 380 19.75 14.95 -11.64
CA GLU A 380 18.49 14.39 -11.19
C GLU A 380 17.39 14.45 -12.27
N ALA A 381 17.37 15.52 -13.07
CA ALA A 381 16.45 15.69 -14.19
C ALA A 381 16.58 14.55 -15.23
N VAL A 382 17.81 14.09 -15.50
CA VAL A 382 18.07 12.97 -16.41
C VAL A 382 17.56 11.67 -15.79
N ILE A 383 17.77 11.45 -14.47
CA ILE A 383 17.28 10.25 -13.78
C ILE A 383 15.74 10.22 -13.83
N PHE A 384 15.06 11.34 -13.56
CA PHE A 384 13.61 11.44 -13.65
C PHE A 384 13.10 11.27 -15.11
N ALA A 385 13.82 11.81 -16.10
CA ALA A 385 13.46 11.64 -17.51
C ALA A 385 13.55 10.17 -17.94
N VAL A 386 14.63 9.47 -17.56
CA VAL A 386 14.78 8.02 -17.79
C VAL A 386 13.67 7.26 -17.09
N GLY A 387 13.36 7.60 -15.82
CA GLY A 387 12.25 7.01 -15.09
C GLY A 387 10.91 7.16 -15.80
N SER A 388 10.62 8.39 -16.29
CA SER A 388 9.40 8.69 -17.07
C SER A 388 9.35 7.88 -18.37
N LEU A 389 10.46 7.79 -19.08
CA LEU A 389 10.57 7.02 -20.33
C LEU A 389 10.32 5.53 -20.09
N LEU A 390 10.91 4.94 -19.05
CA LEU A 390 10.68 3.54 -18.69
C LEU A 390 9.20 3.29 -18.39
N ILE A 391 8.51 4.22 -17.72
CA ILE A 391 7.06 4.12 -17.49
C ILE A 391 6.28 4.11 -18.80
N LEU A 392 6.64 4.94 -19.79
CA LEU A 392 6.02 4.92 -21.11
C LEU A 392 6.31 3.62 -21.88
N VAL A 393 7.53 3.09 -21.77
CA VAL A 393 7.87 1.77 -22.33
C VAL A 393 6.99 0.68 -21.70
N SER A 394 6.79 0.71 -20.38
CA SER A 394 5.88 -0.20 -19.70
C SER A 394 4.44 -0.06 -20.20
N TRP A 395 3.94 1.15 -20.38
CA TRP A 395 2.63 1.41 -20.96
C TRP A 395 2.49 0.79 -22.36
N TRP A 396 3.51 0.94 -23.21
CA TRP A 396 3.53 0.35 -24.53
C TRP A 396 3.53 -1.18 -24.48
N ILE A 397 4.35 -1.81 -23.60
CA ILE A 397 4.37 -3.27 -23.41
C ILE A 397 2.99 -3.75 -22.95
N THR A 398 2.37 -3.07 -21.97
CA THR A 398 1.02 -3.42 -21.50
C THR A 398 -0.01 -3.44 -22.63
N GLY A 399 0.11 -2.51 -23.60
CA GLY A 399 -0.74 -2.47 -24.79
C GLY A 399 -0.60 -3.66 -25.73
N ARG A 400 0.47 -4.48 -25.60
CA ARG A 400 0.68 -5.70 -26.38
C ARG A 400 0.08 -6.95 -25.73
N ILE A 401 -0.37 -6.88 -24.50
CA ILE A 401 -0.98 -8.00 -23.78
C ILE A 401 -2.38 -8.22 -24.33
N ARG A 402 -2.61 -9.40 -24.90
CA ARG A 402 -3.93 -9.83 -25.36
C ARG A 402 -4.45 -10.85 -24.36
N LEU A 403 -5.61 -10.57 -23.76
CA LEU A 403 -6.33 -11.57 -22.99
C LEU A 403 -7.00 -12.52 -24.00
N HIS A 404 -6.72 -13.81 -23.92
CA HIS A 404 -7.49 -14.78 -24.67
C HIS A 404 -8.94 -14.76 -24.15
N PRO A 405 -9.96 -14.64 -25.01
CA PRO A 405 -11.31 -14.87 -24.57
C PRO A 405 -11.36 -16.32 -24.09
N THR A 406 -11.66 -16.54 -22.82
CA THR A 406 -12.02 -17.87 -22.32
C THR A 406 -13.28 -18.32 -23.07
N PRO A 407 -13.34 -19.57 -23.60
CA PRO A 407 -14.47 -20.08 -24.37
C PRO A 407 -15.80 -20.06 -23.60
N GLU A 408 -15.75 -20.03 -22.32
CA GLU A 408 -16.88 -19.75 -21.44
C GLU A 408 -16.66 -18.35 -20.84
N GLY A 409 -17.31 -17.36 -21.45
CA GLY A 409 -17.54 -16.06 -20.83
C GLY A 409 -18.44 -16.14 -19.61
N ALA A 410 -18.19 -17.08 -18.72
CA ALA A 410 -18.54 -17.02 -17.33
C ALA A 410 -17.68 -15.92 -16.71
N ALA A 411 -17.97 -14.67 -17.14
CA ALA A 411 -17.92 -13.60 -16.21
C ALA A 411 -18.62 -14.11 -14.95
N LEU A 412 -17.83 -14.57 -13.97
CA LEU A 412 -18.19 -14.37 -12.59
C LEU A 412 -18.40 -12.87 -12.49
N ARG A 413 -19.57 -12.43 -12.94
CA ARG A 413 -20.13 -11.13 -12.66
C ARG A 413 -20.29 -11.10 -11.14
N TYR A 414 -19.21 -10.81 -10.46
CA TYR A 414 -19.27 -10.37 -9.09
C TYR A 414 -20.08 -9.07 -9.14
N ARG A 415 -21.39 -9.23 -9.09
CA ARG A 415 -22.32 -8.11 -8.94
C ARG A 415 -22.06 -7.52 -7.58
N TRP A 416 -21.20 -6.51 -7.53
CA TRP A 416 -21.12 -5.61 -6.39
C TRP A 416 -22.50 -4.98 -6.21
N PRO A 417 -23.19 -5.24 -5.10
CA PRO A 417 -24.55 -4.71 -4.90
C PRO A 417 -24.56 -3.24 -4.46
N LEU A 418 -23.46 -2.51 -4.57
CA LEU A 418 -23.43 -1.09 -4.28
C LEU A 418 -23.80 -0.29 -5.54
N ARG A 419 -25.10 -0.24 -5.86
CA ARG A 419 -25.65 0.90 -6.58
C ARG A 419 -25.70 2.08 -5.59
N PHE A 420 -24.67 2.91 -5.53
CA PHE A 420 -24.82 4.25 -5.02
C PHE A 420 -25.75 5.01 -5.96
N ARG A 421 -27.05 5.06 -5.63
CA ARG A 421 -27.94 6.07 -6.19
C ARG A 421 -27.59 7.37 -5.48
N PHE A 422 -26.84 8.25 -6.13
CA PHE A 422 -26.83 9.65 -5.73
C PHE A 422 -28.26 10.18 -5.86
N PRO A 423 -28.82 10.87 -4.83
CA PRO A 423 -30.04 11.61 -5.01
C PRO A 423 -29.77 12.67 -6.10
N ARG A 424 -30.63 12.71 -7.10
CA ARG A 424 -30.68 13.83 -8.05
C ARG A 424 -31.14 15.04 -7.25
N PHE A 425 -30.28 16.06 -7.14
CA PHE A 425 -30.68 17.37 -6.76
C PHE A 425 -31.47 18.03 -7.90
#